data_8287800cd10205db660a6b8e4afa9bc6
#
_entry.id   8287800cd10205db660a6b8e4afa9bc6
#
_cell.length_a   1.000
_cell.length_b   1.000
_cell.length_c   1.000
_cell.angle_alpha   90.00
_cell.angle_beta   90.00
_cell.angle_gamma   90.00
#
_symmetry.space_group_name_H-M   'P 1'
#
loop_
_entity.id
_entity.type
_entity.pdbx_description
1 polymer ?
#
loop_
_entity_poly.entity_id
_entity_poly.type
_entity_poly.pdbx_seq_one_letter_code
_entity_poly.pdbx_strand_id
1 'polypeptide(L)'
;MSRSTPIPSTIQTISGYPKKLVVYLTLSSKYYWVRVYFQGKYFTKSTKTTNLVESKKFSIKFYEQVLMNSVMTKTSDTNKSFTVVGRNYLDSIKPTTRPTVYRSDKSRFEFELSPFFNEQDISTITNSQISRLLNKLSEKTRSLSTLKHYIVVLRKILKFGLSNDLIDKLPVFPKLNGKTRTTQKRDYLTDQEYDSIVKMSELCSSEKLVVRGVEITLEMKFLIQFMVNSFIRPSDLRVIKHKHVTIKKEGKDEWIVLSHPATKTNANEVQCMTASVGIYKQLCELRLQTQKKISPDEFVFFPQYLNRDTMMSVVGRLFRKIVERTNLETTTDKNITLYSLRHTSIMMRLVKGNVNTLHLSRNARTSQQMIDTFYSQHLTTDQVRVHLQRFESVEKKKEEQLKKRLDKQKLKEIERKVEEKMKSKTPSKTTTKVQK
;
A
#
# COMPACT_ATOMS: atom_id res chain seq x y z
N MET A 1 15.99 11.24 -21.68
CA MET A 1 14.82 12.08 -22.03
C MET A 1 13.64 11.62 -21.18
N SER A 2 12.83 12.55 -20.65
CA SER A 2 11.63 12.19 -19.87
C SER A 2 10.65 11.42 -20.75
N ARG A 3 10.05 10.32 -20.23
CA ARG A 3 9.07 9.48 -20.96
C ARG A 3 7.82 10.22 -21.45
N SER A 4 7.56 11.41 -20.93
CA SER A 4 6.45 12.30 -21.31
C SER A 4 6.82 13.35 -22.36
N THR A 5 8.05 13.35 -22.85
CA THR A 5 8.53 14.32 -23.85
C THR A 5 7.92 13.98 -25.23
N PRO A 6 7.40 14.98 -25.97
CA PRO A 6 6.94 14.77 -27.33
C PRO A 6 8.04 14.24 -28.25
N ILE A 7 7.71 13.30 -29.13
CA ILE A 7 8.60 12.85 -30.21
C ILE A 7 8.59 13.93 -31.29
N PRO A 8 9.72 14.64 -31.56
CA PRO A 8 9.72 15.82 -32.44
C PRO A 8 9.14 15.59 -33.83
N SER A 9 9.44 14.43 -34.44
CA SER A 9 8.96 14.06 -35.78
C SER A 9 7.45 13.83 -35.86
N THR A 10 6.75 13.69 -34.74
CA THR A 10 5.31 13.41 -34.66
C THR A 10 4.47 14.65 -34.35
N ILE A 11 5.10 15.79 -34.10
CA ILE A 11 4.39 17.03 -33.78
C ILE A 11 3.70 17.56 -35.03
N GLN A 12 2.37 17.67 -34.97
CA GLN A 12 1.58 18.24 -36.06
C GLN A 12 0.71 19.39 -35.56
N THR A 13 0.68 20.46 -36.32
CA THR A 13 -0.22 21.60 -36.11
C THR A 13 -1.58 21.32 -36.76
N ILE A 14 -2.59 22.10 -36.33
CA ILE A 14 -3.95 22.00 -36.86
C ILE A 14 -4.22 23.26 -37.69
N SER A 15 -4.52 23.05 -39.01
CA SER A 15 -4.84 24.16 -39.89
C SER A 15 -6.04 24.96 -39.41
N GLY A 16 -5.96 26.28 -39.49
CA GLY A 16 -7.02 27.17 -39.01
C GLY A 16 -7.00 27.47 -37.49
N TYR A 17 -6.03 26.89 -36.76
CA TYR A 17 -5.89 27.08 -35.29
C TYR A 17 -4.50 27.62 -34.91
N PRO A 18 -4.30 28.14 -33.68
CA PRO A 18 -3.02 28.68 -33.27
C PRO A 18 -1.87 27.68 -33.43
N LYS A 19 -0.70 28.14 -33.90
CA LYS A 19 0.51 27.31 -34.10
C LYS A 19 0.92 26.52 -32.84
N LYS A 20 0.52 26.96 -31.64
CA LYS A 20 0.83 26.28 -30.36
C LYS A 20 -0.23 25.25 -29.95
N LEU A 21 -1.29 25.03 -30.75
CA LEU A 21 -2.17 23.87 -30.67
C LEU A 21 -1.57 22.74 -31.51
N VAL A 22 -1.02 21.73 -30.84
CA VAL A 22 -0.32 20.63 -31.49
C VAL A 22 -0.77 19.28 -31.00
N VAL A 23 -0.70 18.30 -31.90
CA VAL A 23 -0.91 16.88 -31.61
C VAL A 23 0.43 16.16 -31.76
N TYR A 24 0.77 15.24 -30.85
CA TYR A 24 2.05 14.53 -30.87
C TYR A 24 1.95 13.17 -30.18
N LEU A 25 2.93 12.32 -30.43
CA LEU A 25 3.13 11.06 -29.71
C LEU A 25 4.23 11.21 -28.64
N THR A 26 4.19 10.33 -27.66
CA THR A 26 5.24 10.21 -26.62
C THR A 26 5.76 8.78 -26.58
N LEU A 27 6.98 8.60 -26.11
CA LEU A 27 7.58 7.26 -25.95
C LEU A 27 6.83 6.35 -24.97
N SER A 28 6.02 6.93 -24.07
CA SER A 28 5.30 6.21 -23.03
C SER A 28 3.86 5.84 -23.39
N SER A 29 3.34 6.30 -24.54
CA SER A 29 1.94 6.11 -24.91
C SER A 29 1.75 5.89 -26.40
N LYS A 30 0.96 4.88 -26.75
CA LYS A 30 0.53 4.63 -28.14
C LYS A 30 -0.53 5.62 -28.65
N TYR A 31 -1.12 6.42 -27.75
CA TYR A 31 -2.16 7.38 -28.09
C TYR A 31 -1.57 8.74 -28.38
N TYR A 32 -2.20 9.49 -29.28
CA TYR A 32 -1.87 10.89 -29.49
C TYR A 32 -2.19 11.73 -28.26
N TRP A 33 -1.40 12.77 -28.08
CA TRP A 33 -1.58 13.79 -27.04
C TRP A 33 -1.80 15.13 -27.70
N VAL A 34 -2.70 15.94 -27.14
CA VAL A 34 -2.87 17.35 -27.49
C VAL A 34 -2.14 18.24 -26.49
N ARG A 35 -1.51 19.28 -26.99
CA ARG A 35 -0.96 20.37 -26.21
C ARG A 35 -1.41 21.69 -26.78
N VAL A 36 -1.93 22.56 -25.93
CA VAL A 36 -2.30 23.94 -26.25
C VAL A 36 -1.61 24.91 -25.30
N TYR A 37 -1.13 25.99 -25.83
CA TYR A 37 -0.61 27.11 -25.03
C TYR A 37 -1.65 28.22 -25.00
N PHE A 38 -2.04 28.59 -23.79
CA PHE A 38 -3.04 29.64 -23.60
C PHE A 38 -2.73 30.41 -22.30
N GLN A 39 -2.79 31.75 -22.35
CA GLN A 39 -2.56 32.66 -21.20
C GLN A 39 -1.33 32.29 -20.36
N GLY A 40 -0.16 32.10 -21.02
CA GLY A 40 1.11 31.82 -20.31
C GLY A 40 1.31 30.37 -19.85
N LYS A 41 0.34 29.45 -20.09
CA LYS A 41 0.39 28.06 -19.61
C LYS A 41 0.16 27.04 -20.72
N TYR A 42 0.76 25.87 -20.57
CA TYR A 42 0.51 24.73 -21.42
C TYR A 42 -0.56 23.82 -20.79
N PHE A 43 -1.55 23.45 -21.59
CA PHE A 43 -2.55 22.46 -21.25
C PHE A 43 -2.31 21.23 -22.13
N THR A 44 -2.23 20.02 -21.51
CA THR A 44 -1.97 18.77 -22.21
C THR A 44 -3.01 17.73 -21.83
N LYS A 45 -3.47 16.92 -22.82
CA LYS A 45 -4.43 15.86 -22.60
C LYS A 45 -4.20 14.72 -23.59
N SER A 46 -4.38 13.46 -23.15
CA SER A 46 -4.40 12.32 -24.06
C SER A 46 -5.70 12.31 -24.87
N THR A 47 -5.60 12.11 -26.18
CA THR A 47 -6.76 11.98 -27.05
C THR A 47 -7.42 10.62 -26.97
N LYS A 48 -6.74 9.63 -26.36
CA LYS A 48 -7.16 8.22 -26.24
C LYS A 48 -7.42 7.51 -27.58
N THR A 49 -6.94 8.06 -28.68
CA THR A 49 -7.00 7.45 -30.01
C THR A 49 -5.61 7.37 -30.62
N THR A 50 -5.41 6.35 -31.45
CA THR A 50 -4.21 6.16 -32.30
C THR A 50 -4.42 6.73 -33.69
N ASN A 51 -5.64 7.17 -34.04
CA ASN A 51 -5.97 7.76 -35.31
C ASN A 51 -5.69 9.26 -35.30
N LEU A 52 -4.86 9.72 -36.21
CA LEU A 52 -4.45 11.11 -36.31
C LEU A 52 -5.61 12.06 -36.63
N VAL A 53 -6.54 11.66 -37.50
CA VAL A 53 -7.69 12.50 -37.89
C VAL A 53 -8.63 12.72 -36.70
N GLU A 54 -8.92 11.65 -35.95
CA GLU A 54 -9.74 11.74 -34.74
C GLU A 54 -9.04 12.54 -33.63
N SER A 55 -7.72 12.40 -33.51
CA SER A 55 -6.94 13.17 -32.56
C SER A 55 -6.96 14.67 -32.86
N LYS A 56 -6.93 15.06 -34.13
CA LYS A 56 -7.10 16.47 -34.55
C LYS A 56 -8.51 16.99 -34.22
N LYS A 57 -9.56 16.22 -34.52
CA LYS A 57 -10.95 16.57 -34.12
C LYS A 57 -11.11 16.74 -32.62
N PHE A 58 -10.53 15.82 -31.84
CA PHE A 58 -10.52 15.92 -30.39
C PHE A 58 -9.79 17.18 -29.91
N SER A 59 -8.67 17.52 -30.52
CA SER A 59 -7.84 18.65 -30.14
C SER A 59 -8.53 19.99 -30.39
N ILE A 60 -9.33 20.09 -31.44
CA ILE A 60 -10.18 21.26 -31.71
C ILE A 60 -11.20 21.43 -30.59
N LYS A 61 -11.95 20.38 -30.26
CA LYS A 61 -12.90 20.42 -29.14
C LYS A 61 -12.24 20.75 -27.81
N PHE A 62 -11.03 20.23 -27.58
CA PHE A 62 -10.28 20.53 -26.38
C PHE A 62 -9.82 21.99 -26.33
N TYR A 63 -9.37 22.54 -27.45
CA TYR A 63 -9.01 23.96 -27.56
C TYR A 63 -10.22 24.87 -27.30
N GLU A 64 -11.38 24.57 -27.91
CA GLU A 64 -12.63 25.30 -27.68
C GLU A 64 -13.05 25.24 -26.20
N GLN A 65 -12.90 24.09 -25.55
CA GLN A 65 -13.15 23.97 -24.11
C GLN A 65 -12.20 24.85 -23.28
N VAL A 66 -10.91 24.92 -23.65
CA VAL A 66 -9.94 25.81 -22.98
C VAL A 66 -10.30 27.26 -23.18
N LEU A 67 -10.73 27.64 -24.39
CA LEU A 67 -11.22 29.00 -24.70
C LEU A 67 -12.51 29.34 -23.93
N MET A 68 -13.53 28.48 -23.99
CA MET A 68 -14.79 28.72 -23.27
C MET A 68 -14.58 28.89 -21.78
N ASN A 69 -13.73 28.04 -21.18
CA ASN A 69 -13.38 28.17 -19.76
C ASN A 69 -12.65 29.49 -19.46
N SER A 70 -12.00 30.12 -20.42
CA SER A 70 -11.28 31.38 -20.25
C SER A 70 -12.11 32.61 -20.53
N VAL A 71 -13.07 32.52 -21.43
CA VAL A 71 -14.01 33.64 -21.75
C VAL A 71 -15.05 33.80 -20.62
N MET A 72 -15.49 32.67 -20.03
CA MET A 72 -16.41 32.72 -18.87
C MET A 72 -15.76 33.30 -17.60
N THR A 73 -14.45 33.40 -17.53
CA THR A 73 -13.73 34.03 -16.40
C THR A 73 -13.67 35.56 -16.49
N LYS A 74 -14.17 36.19 -17.56
CA LYS A 74 -14.08 37.65 -17.77
C LYS A 74 -15.38 38.45 -17.57
N THR A 75 -16.51 37.78 -17.35
CA THR A 75 -17.79 38.50 -17.16
C THR A 75 -18.52 37.98 -15.93
N SER A 76 -18.27 38.58 -14.83
CA SER A 76 -19.16 38.95 -13.74
C SER A 76 -18.39 39.06 -12.41
N ASP A 77 -18.77 40.05 -11.68
CA ASP A 77 -18.43 40.36 -10.28
C ASP A 77 -19.03 39.29 -9.35
N THR A 78 -18.61 38.03 -9.52
CA THR A 78 -19.20 36.91 -8.78
C THR A 78 -18.19 36.25 -7.86
N ASN A 79 -17.84 36.93 -6.78
CA ASN A 79 -17.21 36.33 -5.61
C ASN A 79 -17.94 35.04 -5.12
N LYS A 80 -19.19 34.82 -5.58
CA LYS A 80 -20.03 33.65 -5.21
C LYS A 80 -20.06 32.51 -6.21
N SER A 81 -19.35 32.62 -7.35
CA SER A 81 -19.24 31.50 -8.31
C SER A 81 -18.59 30.29 -7.68
N PHE A 82 -19.16 29.09 -7.90
CA PHE A 82 -18.62 27.84 -7.37
C PHE A 82 -17.14 27.62 -7.76
N THR A 83 -16.79 27.96 -8.98
CA THR A 83 -15.41 27.85 -9.49
C THR A 83 -14.46 28.78 -8.73
N VAL A 84 -14.85 30.02 -8.48
CA VAL A 84 -14.05 31.01 -7.75
C VAL A 84 -13.92 30.59 -6.29
N VAL A 85 -15.03 30.26 -5.63
CA VAL A 85 -15.02 29.83 -4.23
C VAL A 85 -14.22 28.55 -4.04
N GLY A 86 -14.32 27.60 -4.96
CA GLY A 86 -13.55 26.36 -4.92
C GLY A 86 -12.04 26.58 -5.08
N ARG A 87 -11.60 27.51 -5.91
CA ARG A 87 -10.19 27.92 -6.02
C ARG A 87 -9.71 28.59 -4.74
N ASN A 88 -10.46 29.55 -4.22
CA ASN A 88 -10.12 30.23 -2.96
C ASN A 88 -10.03 29.24 -1.80
N TYR A 89 -10.94 28.25 -1.73
CA TYR A 89 -10.85 27.16 -0.77
C TYR A 89 -9.54 26.37 -0.93
N LEU A 90 -9.18 25.96 -2.15
CA LEU A 90 -7.95 25.21 -2.39
C LEU A 90 -6.70 26.01 -2.02
N ASP A 91 -6.68 27.30 -2.32
CA ASP A 91 -5.56 28.18 -1.97
C ASP A 91 -5.43 28.35 -0.45
N SER A 92 -6.56 28.45 0.27
CA SER A 92 -6.59 28.56 1.73
C SER A 92 -6.05 27.30 2.45
N ILE A 93 -6.30 26.11 1.91
CA ILE A 93 -5.86 24.84 2.53
C ILE A 93 -4.46 24.41 2.10
N LYS A 94 -3.90 25.00 1.05
CA LYS A 94 -2.61 24.61 0.46
C LYS A 94 -1.45 24.60 1.49
N PRO A 95 -1.29 25.63 2.35
CA PRO A 95 -0.17 25.67 3.31
C PRO A 95 -0.33 24.70 4.48
N THR A 96 -1.56 24.31 4.85
CA THR A 96 -1.86 23.54 6.06
C THR A 96 -2.19 22.08 5.79
N THR A 97 -2.49 21.74 4.54
CA THR A 97 -2.95 20.39 4.17
C THR A 97 -1.81 19.55 3.60
N ARG A 98 -1.78 18.26 3.97
CA ARG A 98 -0.80 17.32 3.40
C ARG A 98 -0.84 17.34 1.87
N PRO A 99 0.31 17.37 1.17
CA PRO A 99 0.36 17.50 -0.30
C PRO A 99 -0.46 16.46 -1.06
N THR A 100 -0.57 15.23 -0.54
CA THR A 100 -1.35 14.15 -1.15
C THR A 100 -2.86 14.41 -1.05
N VAL A 101 -3.34 14.96 0.07
CA VAL A 101 -4.75 15.31 0.26
C VAL A 101 -5.10 16.50 -0.61
N TYR A 102 -4.27 17.55 -0.59
CA TYR A 102 -4.42 18.73 -1.45
C TYR A 102 -4.52 18.34 -2.93
N ARG A 103 -3.57 17.55 -3.44
CA ARG A 103 -3.61 17.08 -4.85
C ARG A 103 -4.88 16.31 -5.17
N SER A 104 -5.35 15.49 -4.24
CA SER A 104 -6.56 14.68 -4.41
C SER A 104 -7.83 15.54 -4.42
N ASP A 105 -7.95 16.51 -3.52
CA ASP A 105 -9.07 17.44 -3.46
C ASP A 105 -9.07 18.36 -4.70
N LYS A 106 -7.90 18.88 -5.08
CA LYS A 106 -7.71 19.69 -6.28
C LYS A 106 -8.13 18.94 -7.55
N SER A 107 -7.66 17.69 -7.71
CA SER A 107 -8.03 16.87 -8.86
C SER A 107 -9.54 16.64 -8.96
N ARG A 108 -10.22 16.32 -7.85
CA ARG A 108 -11.68 16.16 -7.84
C ARG A 108 -12.41 17.46 -8.17
N PHE A 109 -11.92 18.56 -7.65
CA PHE A 109 -12.48 19.88 -7.96
C PHE A 109 -12.32 20.23 -9.44
N GLU A 110 -11.09 20.17 -9.96
CA GLU A 110 -10.80 20.63 -11.33
C GLU A 110 -11.42 19.76 -12.42
N PHE A 111 -11.46 18.43 -12.22
CA PHE A 111 -11.91 17.52 -13.26
C PHE A 111 -13.39 17.16 -13.23
N GLU A 112 -14.06 17.29 -12.08
CA GLU A 112 -15.45 16.85 -11.97
C GLU A 112 -16.38 17.91 -11.36
N LEU A 113 -15.99 18.55 -10.23
CA LEU A 113 -16.89 19.47 -9.53
C LEU A 113 -17.00 20.83 -10.24
N SER A 114 -15.86 21.43 -10.58
CA SER A 114 -15.84 22.72 -11.28
C SER A 114 -16.48 22.65 -12.68
N PRO A 115 -16.24 21.62 -13.52
CA PRO A 115 -16.94 21.50 -14.80
C PRO A 115 -18.45 21.21 -14.69
N PHE A 116 -18.92 20.71 -13.54
CA PHE A 116 -20.34 20.43 -13.34
C PHE A 116 -21.10 21.66 -12.87
N PHE A 117 -20.61 22.38 -11.85
CA PHE A 117 -21.24 23.57 -11.30
C PHE A 117 -20.84 24.85 -12.01
N ASN A 118 -19.64 24.87 -12.60
CA ASN A 118 -19.09 26.00 -13.37
C ASN A 118 -19.22 27.35 -12.62
N GLU A 119 -19.79 28.36 -13.27
CA GLU A 119 -19.98 29.69 -12.73
C GLU A 119 -21.29 29.85 -11.91
N GLN A 120 -21.94 28.74 -11.57
CA GLN A 120 -23.14 28.74 -10.74
C GLN A 120 -22.85 29.39 -9.37
N ASP A 121 -23.75 30.25 -8.91
CA ASP A 121 -23.71 30.81 -7.56
C ASP A 121 -23.87 29.69 -6.52
N ILE A 122 -22.94 29.63 -5.56
CA ILE A 122 -22.91 28.56 -4.53
C ILE A 122 -24.15 28.57 -3.64
N SER A 123 -24.84 29.73 -3.50
CA SER A 123 -26.06 29.87 -2.71
C SER A 123 -27.26 29.14 -3.35
N THR A 124 -27.20 28.91 -4.66
CA THR A 124 -28.25 28.27 -5.44
C THR A 124 -28.11 26.77 -5.59
N ILE A 125 -27.04 26.20 -5.02
CA ILE A 125 -26.77 24.74 -5.11
C ILE A 125 -27.77 23.97 -4.26
N THR A 126 -28.55 23.10 -4.91
CA THR A 126 -29.61 22.31 -4.29
C THR A 126 -29.26 20.85 -4.14
N ASN A 127 -29.98 20.12 -3.27
CA ASN A 127 -29.90 18.66 -3.15
C ASN A 127 -30.11 17.96 -4.50
N SER A 128 -31.07 18.42 -5.32
CA SER A 128 -31.35 17.82 -6.63
C SER A 128 -30.14 17.90 -7.57
N GLN A 129 -29.44 19.04 -7.57
CA GLN A 129 -28.22 19.18 -8.39
C GLN A 129 -27.07 18.31 -7.89
N ILE A 130 -26.91 18.19 -6.57
CA ILE A 130 -25.92 17.27 -5.98
C ILE A 130 -26.25 15.81 -6.36
N SER A 131 -27.54 15.43 -6.34
CA SER A 131 -27.99 14.12 -6.77
C SER A 131 -27.68 13.86 -8.25
N ARG A 132 -27.92 14.85 -9.13
CA ARG A 132 -27.54 14.75 -10.56
C ARG A 132 -26.04 14.59 -10.77
N LEU A 133 -25.21 15.33 -10.01
CA LEU A 133 -23.75 15.13 -10.01
C LEU A 133 -23.38 13.70 -9.65
N LEU A 134 -23.96 13.18 -8.57
CA LEU A 134 -23.67 11.81 -8.10
C LEU A 134 -24.09 10.74 -9.11
N ASN A 135 -25.24 10.92 -9.76
CA ASN A 135 -25.69 10.01 -10.83
C ASN A 135 -24.69 10.02 -12.00
N LYS A 136 -24.28 11.21 -12.47
CA LYS A 136 -23.25 11.34 -13.52
C LYS A 136 -21.91 10.72 -13.12
N LEU A 137 -21.49 10.86 -11.87
CA LEU A 137 -20.27 10.24 -11.36
C LEU A 137 -20.42 8.73 -11.20
N SER A 138 -21.61 8.22 -10.89
CA SER A 138 -21.88 6.78 -10.76
C SER A 138 -21.78 6.02 -12.09
N GLU A 139 -21.99 6.69 -13.21
CA GLU A 139 -21.73 6.14 -14.56
C GLU A 139 -20.23 5.86 -14.77
N LYS A 140 -19.37 6.73 -14.21
CA LYS A 140 -17.91 6.62 -14.31
C LYS A 140 -17.30 5.68 -13.26
N THR A 141 -17.89 5.59 -12.07
CA THR A 141 -17.36 4.80 -10.95
C THR A 141 -18.47 4.11 -10.17
N ARG A 142 -18.30 2.81 -9.94
CA ARG A 142 -19.21 2.00 -9.11
C ARG A 142 -18.85 2.01 -7.62
N SER A 143 -17.74 2.69 -7.25
CA SER A 143 -17.26 2.70 -5.87
C SER A 143 -17.95 3.77 -5.04
N LEU A 144 -18.81 3.35 -4.10
CA LEU A 144 -19.43 4.25 -3.12
C LEU A 144 -18.41 5.05 -2.30
N SER A 145 -17.24 4.46 -2.01
CA SER A 145 -16.16 5.16 -1.32
C SER A 145 -15.65 6.33 -2.16
N THR A 146 -15.48 6.13 -3.46
CA THR A 146 -15.07 7.19 -4.38
C THR A 146 -16.13 8.31 -4.44
N LEU A 147 -17.41 7.96 -4.55
CA LEU A 147 -18.51 8.95 -4.54
C LEU A 147 -18.55 9.74 -3.23
N LYS A 148 -18.36 9.08 -2.07
CA LYS A 148 -18.25 9.76 -0.77
C LYS A 148 -17.15 10.82 -0.75
N HIS A 149 -16.02 10.57 -1.41
CA HIS A 149 -14.92 11.54 -1.47
C HIS A 149 -15.27 12.78 -2.28
N TYR A 150 -16.07 12.69 -3.34
CA TYR A 150 -16.58 13.86 -4.06
C TYR A 150 -17.51 14.70 -3.17
N ILE A 151 -18.43 14.05 -2.45
CA ILE A 151 -19.29 14.73 -1.47
C ILE A 151 -18.46 15.44 -0.39
N VAL A 152 -17.42 14.80 0.11
CA VAL A 152 -16.55 15.41 1.12
C VAL A 152 -15.89 16.68 0.59
N VAL A 153 -15.35 16.67 -0.63
CA VAL A 153 -14.74 17.86 -1.24
C VAL A 153 -15.78 18.96 -1.49
N LEU A 154 -16.92 18.61 -2.07
CA LEU A 154 -18.01 19.55 -2.29
C LEU A 154 -18.47 20.20 -0.97
N ARG A 155 -18.66 19.41 0.08
CA ARG A 155 -19.04 19.92 1.42
C ARG A 155 -17.97 20.83 2.01
N LYS A 156 -16.70 20.55 1.80
CA LYS A 156 -15.60 21.44 2.26
C LYS A 156 -15.65 22.79 1.55
N ILE A 157 -15.87 22.81 0.24
CA ILE A 157 -15.99 24.04 -0.55
C ILE A 157 -17.20 24.87 -0.08
N LEU A 158 -18.37 24.22 0.09
CA LEU A 158 -19.57 24.91 0.56
C LEU A 158 -19.43 25.39 2.01
N LYS A 159 -18.75 24.64 2.89
CA LYS A 159 -18.42 25.09 4.25
C LYS A 159 -17.48 26.30 4.23
N PHE A 160 -16.52 26.34 3.33
CA PHE A 160 -15.68 27.51 3.14
C PHE A 160 -16.50 28.71 2.70
N GLY A 161 -17.46 28.53 1.77
CA GLY A 161 -18.42 29.58 1.41
C GLY A 161 -19.27 30.06 2.59
N LEU A 162 -19.73 29.13 3.44
CA LEU A 162 -20.49 29.49 4.66
C LEU A 162 -19.63 30.27 5.65
N SER A 163 -18.36 29.86 5.85
CA SER A 163 -17.43 30.53 6.77
C SER A 163 -16.98 31.92 6.28
N ASN A 164 -17.22 32.26 5.01
CA ASN A 164 -16.93 33.55 4.41
C ASN A 164 -18.21 34.33 4.05
N ASP A 165 -19.35 34.01 4.67
CA ASP A 165 -20.64 34.68 4.52
C ASP A 165 -21.16 34.76 3.07
N LEU A 166 -20.73 33.83 2.22
CA LEU A 166 -21.18 33.73 0.83
C LEU A 166 -22.50 32.97 0.69
N ILE A 167 -22.80 32.10 1.66
CA ILE A 167 -24.07 31.35 1.77
C ILE A 167 -24.54 31.36 3.24
N ASP A 168 -25.84 31.36 3.45
CA ASP A 168 -26.43 31.38 4.79
C ASP A 168 -26.55 29.99 5.43
N LYS A 169 -26.70 28.96 4.61
CA LYS A 169 -26.84 27.55 5.04
C LYS A 169 -26.29 26.57 4.04
N LEU A 170 -25.89 25.41 4.54
CA LEU A 170 -25.48 24.32 3.66
C LEU A 170 -26.70 23.61 3.04
N PRO A 171 -26.63 23.20 1.76
CA PRO A 171 -27.66 22.37 1.17
C PRO A 171 -27.71 21.01 1.88
N VAL A 172 -28.90 20.40 1.87
CA VAL A 172 -29.05 19.01 2.32
C VAL A 172 -28.34 18.10 1.32
N PHE A 173 -27.42 17.28 1.81
CA PHE A 173 -26.71 16.32 0.97
C PHE A 173 -27.52 15.02 0.84
N PRO A 174 -27.65 14.47 -0.36
CA PRO A 174 -28.34 13.21 -0.57
C PRO A 174 -27.63 12.06 0.17
N LYS A 175 -28.41 11.13 0.71
CA LYS A 175 -27.87 9.87 1.21
C LYS A 175 -27.41 9.04 0.01
N LEU A 176 -26.18 8.55 0.04
CA LEU A 176 -25.70 7.59 -0.94
C LEU A 176 -26.38 6.25 -0.64
N ASN A 177 -27.52 6.02 -1.28
CA ASN A 177 -28.21 4.73 -1.24
C ASN A 177 -27.51 3.81 -2.23
N GLY A 178 -26.63 2.99 -1.77
CA GLY A 178 -26.09 1.86 -2.51
C GLY A 178 -26.05 0.71 -1.54
N LYS A 179 -26.34 -0.50 -2.00
CA LYS A 179 -25.96 -1.70 -1.25
C LYS A 179 -24.49 -1.49 -0.92
N THR A 180 -24.20 -1.22 0.35
CA THR A 180 -22.83 -1.30 0.84
C THR A 180 -22.35 -2.64 0.31
N ARG A 181 -21.44 -2.64 -0.68
CA ARG A 181 -20.69 -3.85 -0.93
C ARG A 181 -20.28 -4.29 0.47
N THR A 182 -20.78 -5.43 0.90
CA THR A 182 -20.27 -6.13 2.09
C THR A 182 -18.79 -5.84 2.10
N THR A 183 -18.30 -5.30 3.19
CA THR A 183 -16.90 -4.86 3.35
C THR A 183 -16.06 -5.96 2.74
N GLN A 184 -15.49 -5.70 1.56
CA GLN A 184 -14.84 -6.75 0.80
C GLN A 184 -13.73 -7.26 1.70
N LYS A 185 -13.80 -8.53 2.08
CA LYS A 185 -12.77 -9.17 2.90
C LYS A 185 -11.44 -8.83 2.25
N ARG A 186 -10.50 -8.38 3.05
CA ARG A 186 -9.17 -8.08 2.52
C ARG A 186 -8.42 -9.40 2.43
N ASP A 187 -7.98 -9.72 1.23
CA ASP A 187 -7.32 -10.98 0.97
C ASP A 187 -5.97 -11.03 1.68
N TYR A 188 -5.73 -12.11 2.38
CA TYR A 188 -4.46 -12.46 2.98
C TYR A 188 -4.00 -13.81 2.43
N LEU A 189 -2.73 -14.10 2.55
CA LEU A 189 -2.11 -15.31 2.06
C LEU A 189 -2.08 -16.37 3.16
N THR A 190 -2.45 -17.60 2.80
CA THR A 190 -2.11 -18.78 3.60
C THR A 190 -0.59 -19.01 3.57
N ASP A 191 -0.08 -19.91 4.41
CA ASP A 191 1.35 -20.22 4.41
C ASP A 191 1.81 -20.74 3.06
N GLN A 192 1.06 -21.66 2.47
CA GLN A 192 1.37 -22.26 1.17
C GLN A 192 1.39 -21.22 0.05
N GLU A 193 0.39 -20.30 0.03
CA GLU A 193 0.34 -19.21 -0.94
C GLU A 193 1.52 -18.23 -0.74
N TYR A 194 1.84 -17.91 0.50
CA TYR A 194 2.99 -17.06 0.82
C TYR A 194 4.31 -17.70 0.37
N ASP A 195 4.51 -18.97 0.70
CA ASP A 195 5.71 -19.72 0.28
C ASP A 195 5.83 -19.82 -1.24
N SER A 196 4.69 -19.99 -1.94
CA SER A 196 4.66 -20.01 -3.41
C SER A 196 5.10 -18.67 -4.01
N ILE A 197 4.66 -17.53 -3.43
CA ILE A 197 5.09 -16.19 -3.88
C ILE A 197 6.58 -15.96 -3.60
N VAL A 198 7.07 -16.38 -2.43
CA VAL A 198 8.49 -16.27 -2.07
C VAL A 198 9.36 -17.08 -3.03
N LYS A 199 9.03 -18.36 -3.28
CA LYS A 199 9.71 -19.22 -4.25
C LYS A 199 9.67 -18.65 -5.66
N MET A 200 8.51 -18.17 -6.10
CA MET A 200 8.37 -17.56 -7.41
C MET A 200 9.19 -16.28 -7.56
N SER A 201 9.31 -15.48 -6.50
CA SER A 201 10.17 -14.28 -6.53
C SER A 201 11.65 -14.62 -6.70
N GLU A 202 12.09 -15.72 -6.10
CA GLU A 202 13.44 -16.24 -6.23
C GLU A 202 13.69 -16.80 -7.64
N LEU A 203 12.74 -17.56 -8.18
CA LEU A 203 12.79 -18.07 -9.55
C LEU A 203 12.84 -16.93 -10.58
N CYS A 204 11.98 -15.92 -10.43
CA CYS A 204 12.00 -14.74 -11.32
C CYS A 204 13.33 -13.99 -11.26
N SER A 205 13.99 -13.96 -10.10
CA SER A 205 15.32 -13.36 -9.95
C SER A 205 16.41 -14.21 -10.61
N SER A 206 16.39 -15.54 -10.45
CA SER A 206 17.37 -16.44 -11.08
C SER A 206 17.27 -16.42 -12.60
N GLU A 207 16.05 -16.27 -13.15
CA GLU A 207 15.77 -16.13 -14.58
C GLU A 207 16.07 -14.70 -15.11
N LYS A 208 16.46 -13.77 -14.24
CA LYS A 208 16.65 -12.34 -14.57
C LYS A 208 15.44 -11.74 -15.30
N LEU A 209 14.24 -12.07 -14.85
CA LEU A 209 13.01 -11.66 -15.50
C LEU A 209 12.86 -10.13 -15.51
N VAL A 210 12.68 -9.57 -16.71
CA VAL A 210 12.56 -8.11 -16.91
C VAL A 210 11.10 -7.70 -17.11
N VAL A 211 10.65 -6.70 -16.35
CA VAL A 211 9.31 -6.11 -16.45
C VAL A 211 9.41 -4.63 -16.80
N ARG A 212 9.04 -4.27 -18.02
CA ARG A 212 9.14 -2.88 -18.52
C ARG A 212 10.53 -2.26 -18.32
N GLY A 213 11.56 -3.01 -18.66
CA GLY A 213 12.94 -2.58 -18.56
C GLY A 213 13.56 -2.61 -17.16
N VAL A 214 12.86 -3.22 -16.16
CA VAL A 214 13.39 -3.40 -14.81
C VAL A 214 13.45 -4.90 -14.49
N GLU A 215 14.62 -5.36 -14.10
CA GLU A 215 14.86 -6.76 -13.69
C GLU A 215 14.28 -7.02 -12.30
N ILE A 216 13.72 -8.22 -12.10
CA ILE A 216 13.34 -8.72 -10.78
C ILE A 216 14.58 -9.31 -10.13
N THR A 217 15.06 -8.68 -9.06
CA THR A 217 16.22 -9.11 -8.29
C THR A 217 15.80 -9.79 -6.98
N LEU A 218 16.74 -10.46 -6.30
CA LEU A 218 16.54 -11.05 -4.96
C LEU A 218 16.02 -10.03 -3.93
N GLU A 219 16.22 -8.74 -4.17
CA GLU A 219 15.68 -7.70 -3.32
C GLU A 219 14.15 -7.77 -3.21
N MET A 220 13.43 -8.19 -4.28
CA MET A 220 11.98 -8.42 -4.23
C MET A 220 11.60 -9.55 -3.26
N LYS A 221 12.35 -10.64 -3.21
CA LYS A 221 12.16 -11.72 -2.23
C LYS A 221 12.28 -11.18 -0.81
N PHE A 222 13.38 -10.47 -0.53
CA PHE A 222 13.61 -9.89 0.81
C PHE A 222 12.54 -8.87 1.19
N LEU A 223 12.07 -8.04 0.24
CA LEU A 223 10.99 -7.10 0.48
C LEU A 223 9.69 -7.83 0.85
N ILE A 224 9.29 -8.86 0.10
CA ILE A 224 8.09 -9.67 0.37
C ILE A 224 8.17 -10.28 1.78
N GLN A 225 9.29 -10.92 2.09
CA GLN A 225 9.50 -11.54 3.39
C GLN A 225 9.54 -10.52 4.53
N PHE A 226 10.20 -9.39 4.33
CA PHE A 226 10.30 -8.33 5.33
C PHE A 226 8.93 -7.71 5.63
N MET A 227 8.10 -7.45 4.61
CA MET A 227 6.76 -6.90 4.80
C MET A 227 5.85 -7.80 5.63
N VAL A 228 5.92 -9.12 5.45
CA VAL A 228 5.14 -10.10 6.23
C VAL A 228 5.65 -10.18 7.67
N ASN A 229 6.93 -9.91 7.92
CA ASN A 229 7.52 -10.00 9.24
C ASN A 229 7.65 -8.65 9.99
N SER A 230 7.22 -7.53 9.39
CA SER A 230 7.40 -6.19 9.97
C SER A 230 6.12 -5.36 10.11
N PHE A 231 4.96 -5.86 9.74
CA PHE A 231 3.66 -5.16 9.79
C PHE A 231 3.61 -3.82 9.04
N ILE A 232 4.64 -3.44 8.28
CA ILE A 232 4.69 -2.17 7.58
C ILE A 232 3.64 -2.07 6.47
N ARG A 233 3.17 -0.85 6.20
CA ARG A 233 2.34 -0.58 5.03
C ARG A 233 3.22 -0.44 3.79
N PRO A 234 2.72 -0.75 2.59
CA PRO A 234 3.45 -0.42 1.37
C PRO A 234 3.92 1.04 1.30
N SER A 235 3.13 1.98 1.85
CA SER A 235 3.51 3.39 1.93
C SER A 235 4.76 3.65 2.76
N ASP A 236 5.04 2.82 3.77
CA ASP A 236 6.17 3.00 4.67
C ASP A 236 7.51 2.70 3.98
N LEU A 237 7.50 1.89 2.91
CA LEU A 237 8.66 1.66 2.03
C LEU A 237 9.25 2.95 1.44
N ARG A 238 8.45 4.03 1.38
CA ARG A 238 8.92 5.33 0.89
C ARG A 238 9.90 6.02 1.83
N VAL A 239 9.85 5.70 3.11
CA VAL A 239 10.54 6.46 4.16
C VAL A 239 11.51 5.64 4.98
N ILE A 240 11.45 4.31 4.91
CA ILE A 240 12.33 3.43 5.71
C ILE A 240 13.76 3.51 5.18
N LYS A 241 14.67 3.97 6.05
CA LYS A 241 16.12 4.05 5.84
C LYS A 241 16.83 3.13 6.83
N HIS A 242 18.09 2.80 6.56
CA HIS A 242 18.89 1.93 7.45
C HIS A 242 18.99 2.50 8.87
N LYS A 243 19.08 3.82 9.05
CA LYS A 243 19.06 4.46 10.38
C LYS A 243 17.79 4.25 11.21
N HIS A 244 16.71 3.82 10.57
CA HIS A 244 15.45 3.52 11.26
C HIS A 244 15.34 2.06 11.72
N VAL A 245 16.35 1.24 11.40
CA VAL A 245 16.38 -0.19 11.72
C VAL A 245 17.34 -0.39 12.89
N THR A 246 16.81 -0.82 14.03
CA THR A 246 17.63 -1.17 15.20
C THR A 246 17.42 -2.65 15.50
N ILE A 247 18.50 -3.44 15.51
CA ILE A 247 18.47 -4.83 15.97
C ILE A 247 18.64 -4.81 17.48
N LYS A 248 17.65 -5.31 18.22
CA LYS A 248 17.70 -5.53 19.66
C LYS A 248 17.96 -7.01 19.93
N LYS A 249 18.62 -7.28 21.05
CA LYS A 249 18.96 -8.63 21.48
C LYS A 249 18.67 -8.79 22.96
N GLU A 250 18.01 -9.86 23.32
CA GLU A 250 17.75 -10.24 24.71
C GLU A 250 17.97 -11.76 24.85
N GLY A 251 19.00 -12.16 25.58
CA GLY A 251 19.40 -13.56 25.67
C GLY A 251 19.77 -14.16 24.29
N LYS A 252 18.98 -15.11 23.83
CA LYS A 252 19.13 -15.76 22.51
C LYS A 252 18.25 -15.16 21.43
N ASP A 253 17.31 -14.28 21.80
CA ASP A 253 16.35 -13.71 20.87
C ASP A 253 16.87 -12.39 20.28
N GLU A 254 16.78 -12.28 18.96
CA GLU A 254 17.08 -11.05 18.22
C GLU A 254 15.83 -10.61 17.47
N TRP A 255 15.54 -9.31 17.47
CA TRP A 255 14.44 -8.74 16.68
C TRP A 255 14.76 -7.34 16.21
N ILE A 256 14.07 -6.89 15.18
CA ILE A 256 14.17 -5.53 14.66
C ILE A 256 13.11 -4.63 15.29
N VAL A 257 13.54 -3.45 15.69
CA VAL A 257 12.67 -2.32 16.03
C VAL A 257 12.78 -1.29 14.91
N LEU A 258 11.64 -0.93 14.31
CA LEU A 258 11.56 0.10 13.26
C LEU A 258 11.05 1.40 13.85
N SER A 259 11.89 2.45 13.79
CA SER A 259 11.59 3.81 14.28
C SER A 259 11.45 4.80 13.12
N HIS A 260 10.79 4.39 12.02
CA HIS A 260 10.62 5.24 10.85
C HIS A 260 9.51 6.29 11.02
N PRO A 261 9.58 7.44 10.32
CA PRO A 261 8.53 8.46 10.33
C PRO A 261 7.17 7.88 9.96
N ALA A 262 6.13 8.29 10.66
CA ALA A 262 4.78 7.83 10.36
C ALA A 262 4.27 8.44 9.05
N THR A 263 3.78 7.59 8.15
CA THR A 263 3.15 8.04 6.90
C THR A 263 1.68 8.42 7.08
N LYS A 264 0.98 7.85 8.07
CA LYS A 264 -0.46 8.08 8.32
C LYS A 264 -0.86 8.35 9.76
N THR A 265 -0.17 7.80 10.74
CA THR A 265 -0.52 7.84 12.16
C THR A 265 0.69 8.26 12.99
N ASN A 266 0.48 8.71 14.24
CA ASN A 266 1.58 9.04 15.14
C ASN A 266 2.53 7.86 15.30
N ALA A 267 3.83 8.19 15.30
CA ALA A 267 4.89 7.20 15.20
C ALA A 267 5.12 6.49 16.53
N ASN A 268 4.59 5.28 16.64
CA ASN A 268 5.13 4.32 17.60
C ASN A 268 6.18 3.46 16.88
N GLU A 269 7.16 2.97 17.63
CA GLU A 269 8.06 1.94 17.14
C GLU A 269 7.28 0.69 16.74
N VAL A 270 7.77 -0.02 15.72
CA VAL A 270 7.21 -1.30 15.29
C VAL A 270 8.17 -2.40 15.68
N GLN A 271 7.71 -3.33 16.51
CA GLN A 271 8.43 -4.55 16.82
C GLN A 271 8.22 -5.54 15.67
N CYS A 272 9.29 -5.90 14.98
CA CYS A 272 9.26 -6.90 13.91
C CYS A 272 9.43 -8.31 14.50
N MET A 273 9.09 -9.31 13.70
CA MET A 273 9.31 -10.71 14.05
C MET A 273 10.79 -11.04 14.00
N THR A 274 11.22 -12.05 14.76
CA THR A 274 12.62 -12.53 14.81
C THR A 274 13.17 -12.87 13.42
N ALA A 275 12.35 -13.49 12.56
CA ALA A 275 12.73 -13.80 11.17
C ALA A 275 13.17 -12.57 10.35
N SER A 276 12.70 -11.37 10.70
CA SER A 276 13.07 -10.13 9.99
C SER A 276 14.57 -9.80 10.10
N VAL A 277 15.24 -10.27 11.16
CA VAL A 277 16.67 -10.02 11.36
C VAL A 277 17.51 -10.72 10.29
N GLY A 278 17.27 -12.03 10.09
CA GLY A 278 17.96 -12.79 9.05
C GLY A 278 17.71 -12.23 7.65
N ILE A 279 16.45 -11.86 7.34
CA ILE A 279 16.06 -11.25 6.07
C ILE A 279 16.82 -9.94 5.85
N TYR A 280 16.88 -9.09 6.86
CA TYR A 280 17.56 -7.79 6.78
C TYR A 280 19.09 -7.95 6.63
N LYS A 281 19.71 -8.89 7.36
CA LYS A 281 21.13 -9.20 7.23
C LYS A 281 21.45 -9.68 5.81
N GLN A 282 20.68 -10.62 5.25
CA GLN A 282 20.85 -11.10 3.87
C GLN A 282 20.67 -9.99 2.83
N LEU A 283 19.73 -9.07 3.03
CA LEU A 283 19.57 -7.90 2.16
C LEU A 283 20.81 -6.99 2.21
N CYS A 284 21.37 -6.76 3.40
CA CYS A 284 22.60 -6.00 3.56
C CYS A 284 23.80 -6.67 2.90
N GLU A 285 23.93 -7.99 3.06
CA GLU A 285 24.97 -8.79 2.41
C GLU A 285 24.87 -8.71 0.88
N LEU A 286 23.67 -8.87 0.33
CA LEU A 286 23.43 -8.69 -1.11
C LEU A 286 23.92 -7.33 -1.62
N ARG A 287 23.69 -6.26 -0.85
CA ARG A 287 24.13 -4.91 -1.22
C ARG A 287 25.64 -4.73 -1.12
N LEU A 288 26.26 -5.30 -0.10
CA LEU A 288 27.71 -5.22 0.09
C LEU A 288 28.49 -5.92 -1.03
N GLN A 289 27.84 -6.79 -1.83
CA GLN A 289 28.44 -7.35 -3.05
C GLN A 289 28.63 -6.29 -4.15
N THR A 290 27.81 -5.24 -4.15
CA THR A 290 27.84 -4.20 -5.20
C THR A 290 28.39 -2.87 -4.71
N GLN A 291 28.45 -2.65 -3.40
CA GLN A 291 28.92 -1.39 -2.78
C GLN A 291 29.78 -1.66 -1.55
N LYS A 292 30.78 -0.80 -1.29
CA LYS A 292 31.72 -0.96 -0.18
C LYS A 292 31.11 -0.73 1.20
N LYS A 293 30.05 0.10 1.31
CA LYS A 293 29.45 0.51 2.58
C LYS A 293 27.98 0.91 2.37
N ILE A 294 27.15 0.55 3.32
CA ILE A 294 25.74 0.98 3.38
C ILE A 294 25.65 2.24 4.25
N SER A 295 25.11 3.33 3.70
CA SER A 295 24.88 4.55 4.48
C SER A 295 23.65 4.43 5.38
N PRO A 296 23.69 4.96 6.61
CA PRO A 296 22.49 5.05 7.47
C PRO A 296 21.32 5.81 6.82
N ASP A 297 21.61 6.78 5.96
CA ASP A 297 20.61 7.57 5.25
C ASP A 297 20.12 6.96 3.95
N GLU A 298 20.67 5.83 3.53
CA GLU A 298 20.20 5.05 2.37
C GLU A 298 18.86 4.39 2.67
N PHE A 299 18.00 4.28 1.66
CA PHE A 299 16.73 3.55 1.79
C PHE A 299 16.97 2.05 1.88
N VAL A 300 16.25 1.37 2.77
CA VAL A 300 16.36 -0.08 2.96
C VAL A 300 15.98 -0.85 1.69
N PHE A 301 15.00 -0.40 0.94
CA PHE A 301 14.56 -1.05 -0.30
C PHE A 301 14.65 -0.11 -1.50
N PHE A 302 15.24 -0.61 -2.58
CA PHE A 302 15.37 0.05 -3.88
C PHE A 302 15.96 1.47 -3.80
N PRO A 303 17.16 1.64 -3.22
CA PRO A 303 17.79 2.94 -3.00
C PRO A 303 18.11 3.69 -4.29
N GLN A 304 18.27 3.00 -5.41
CA GLN A 304 18.52 3.57 -6.73
C GLN A 304 17.37 4.49 -7.21
N TYR A 305 16.19 4.39 -6.63
CA TYR A 305 15.06 5.25 -6.95
C TYR A 305 14.92 6.39 -5.94
N LEU A 306 15.53 7.55 -6.23
CA LEU A 306 15.38 8.75 -5.38
C LEU A 306 13.93 9.24 -5.34
N ASN A 307 13.22 9.18 -6.49
CA ASN A 307 11.77 9.40 -6.50
C ASN A 307 11.03 8.18 -5.97
N ARG A 308 10.54 8.27 -4.74
CA ARG A 308 9.89 7.16 -4.03
C ARG A 308 8.50 6.81 -4.57
N ASP A 309 7.83 7.69 -5.31
CA ASP A 309 6.60 7.36 -6.02
C ASP A 309 6.88 6.49 -7.25
N THR A 310 7.97 6.77 -7.95
CA THR A 310 8.47 5.91 -9.03
C THR A 310 8.84 4.53 -8.49
N MET A 311 9.59 4.48 -7.38
CA MET A 311 9.93 3.23 -6.70
C MET A 311 8.68 2.39 -6.41
N MET A 312 7.65 2.99 -5.80
CA MET A 312 6.41 2.28 -5.47
C MET A 312 5.69 1.74 -6.72
N SER A 313 5.72 2.49 -7.82
CA SER A 313 5.15 2.07 -9.09
C SER A 313 5.92 0.88 -9.69
N VAL A 314 7.26 0.90 -9.57
CA VAL A 314 8.12 -0.20 -10.02
C VAL A 314 7.86 -1.44 -9.18
N VAL A 315 8.00 -1.34 -7.86
CA VAL A 315 7.80 -2.46 -6.92
C VAL A 315 6.41 -3.08 -7.08
N GLY A 316 5.37 -2.25 -7.24
CA GLY A 316 4.01 -2.74 -7.48
C GLY A 316 3.88 -3.56 -8.76
N ARG A 317 4.56 -3.16 -9.84
CA ARG A 317 4.57 -3.91 -11.12
C ARG A 317 5.37 -5.22 -11.02
N LEU A 318 6.54 -5.17 -10.38
CA LEU A 318 7.37 -6.37 -10.18
C LEU A 318 6.62 -7.39 -9.32
N PHE A 319 6.01 -6.96 -8.22
CA PHE A 319 5.21 -7.82 -7.36
C PHE A 319 4.01 -8.44 -8.10
N ARG A 320 3.28 -7.63 -8.87
CA ARG A 320 2.16 -8.12 -9.70
C ARG A 320 2.64 -9.21 -10.67
N LYS A 321 3.79 -9.01 -11.32
CA LYS A 321 4.35 -10.02 -12.23
C LYS A 321 4.73 -11.33 -11.55
N ILE A 322 5.27 -11.24 -10.33
CA ILE A 322 5.55 -12.42 -9.50
C ILE A 322 4.24 -13.17 -9.19
N VAL A 323 3.20 -12.44 -8.73
CA VAL A 323 1.88 -13.03 -8.41
C VAL A 323 1.23 -13.65 -9.64
N GLU A 324 1.24 -12.97 -10.79
CA GLU A 324 0.73 -13.52 -12.06
C GLU A 324 1.36 -14.88 -12.40
N ARG A 325 2.65 -15.05 -12.18
CA ARG A 325 3.36 -16.31 -12.46
C ARG A 325 3.02 -17.45 -11.50
N THR A 326 2.48 -17.15 -10.31
CA THR A 326 2.02 -18.18 -9.38
C THR A 326 0.65 -18.73 -9.74
N ASN A 327 -0.11 -18.07 -10.62
CA ASN A 327 -1.53 -18.35 -10.93
C ASN A 327 -2.47 -18.32 -9.71
N LEU A 328 -2.04 -17.80 -8.57
CA LEU A 328 -2.83 -17.80 -7.32
C LEU A 328 -4.13 -17.00 -7.44
N GLU A 329 -4.13 -15.86 -8.17
CA GLU A 329 -5.34 -15.05 -8.35
C GLU A 329 -6.43 -15.82 -9.11
N THR A 330 -6.04 -16.65 -10.08
CA THR A 330 -6.99 -17.48 -10.86
C THR A 330 -7.50 -18.67 -10.06
N THR A 331 -6.64 -19.28 -9.24
CA THR A 331 -6.99 -20.49 -8.47
C THR A 331 -7.75 -20.18 -7.18
N THR A 332 -7.60 -18.98 -6.61
CA THR A 332 -8.16 -18.63 -5.29
C THR A 332 -9.18 -17.49 -5.32
N ASP A 333 -9.43 -16.87 -6.48
CA ASP A 333 -10.27 -15.66 -6.65
C ASP A 333 -9.87 -14.50 -5.71
N LYS A 334 -8.59 -14.43 -5.33
CA LYS A 334 -8.03 -13.38 -4.47
C LYS A 334 -7.41 -12.26 -5.29
N ASN A 335 -7.61 -11.02 -4.87
CA ASN A 335 -6.88 -9.87 -5.40
C ASN A 335 -5.62 -9.62 -4.58
N ILE A 336 -4.50 -10.20 -5.01
CA ILE A 336 -3.23 -10.15 -4.26
C ILE A 336 -2.43 -8.91 -4.64
N THR A 337 -2.21 -8.04 -3.67
CA THR A 337 -1.44 -6.79 -3.80
C THR A 337 -0.34 -6.72 -2.75
N LEU A 338 0.58 -5.75 -2.85
CA LEU A 338 1.56 -5.50 -1.78
C LEU A 338 0.89 -5.27 -0.41
N TYR A 339 -0.35 -4.79 -0.39
CA TYR A 339 -1.08 -4.61 0.85
C TYR A 339 -1.54 -5.95 1.46
N SER A 340 -1.73 -6.98 0.64
CA SER A 340 -2.05 -8.34 1.10
C SER A 340 -0.93 -8.92 1.97
N LEU A 341 0.35 -8.56 1.73
CA LEU A 341 1.48 -8.96 2.58
C LEU A 341 1.30 -8.46 4.03
N ARG A 342 0.86 -7.21 4.19
CA ARG A 342 0.54 -6.68 5.51
C ARG A 342 -0.69 -7.36 6.13
N HIS A 343 -1.72 -7.69 5.34
CA HIS A 343 -2.86 -8.44 5.83
C HIS A 343 -2.43 -9.82 6.31
N THR A 344 -1.56 -10.49 5.56
CA THR A 344 -0.93 -11.76 5.93
C THR A 344 -0.18 -11.65 7.25
N SER A 345 0.65 -10.61 7.42
CA SER A 345 1.37 -10.34 8.67
C SER A 345 0.42 -10.27 9.89
N ILE A 346 -0.67 -9.52 9.76
CA ILE A 346 -1.65 -9.36 10.84
C ILE A 346 -2.41 -10.67 11.08
N MET A 347 -2.91 -11.33 10.03
CA MET A 347 -3.67 -12.58 10.14
C MET A 347 -2.85 -13.70 10.75
N MET A 348 -1.60 -13.88 10.35
CA MET A 348 -0.73 -14.89 10.95
C MET A 348 -0.57 -14.70 12.47
N ARG A 349 -0.57 -13.44 12.97
CA ARG A 349 -0.46 -13.16 14.41
C ARG A 349 -1.78 -13.34 15.13
N LEU A 350 -2.90 -13.04 14.50
CA LEU A 350 -4.21 -13.30 15.08
C LEU A 350 -4.49 -14.79 15.18
N VAL A 351 -4.25 -15.54 14.09
CA VAL A 351 -4.60 -16.96 13.98
C VAL A 351 -3.60 -17.86 14.70
N LYS A 352 -2.30 -17.65 14.48
CA LYS A 352 -1.23 -18.53 15.00
C LYS A 352 -0.56 -17.99 16.24
N GLY A 353 -0.39 -16.68 16.32
CA GLY A 353 0.36 -16.05 17.40
C GLY A 353 -0.48 -15.80 18.65
N ASN A 354 -1.79 -15.96 18.60
CA ASN A 354 -2.71 -15.64 19.69
C ASN A 354 -2.45 -14.25 20.34
N VAL A 355 -2.06 -13.29 19.53
CA VAL A 355 -1.69 -11.96 19.99
C VAL A 355 -2.95 -11.16 20.30
N ASN A 356 -3.00 -10.53 21.46
CA ASN A 356 -4.08 -9.63 21.83
C ASN A 356 -4.27 -8.53 20.77
N THR A 357 -5.52 -8.31 20.34
CA THR A 357 -5.86 -7.35 19.27
C THR A 357 -5.44 -5.92 19.59
N LEU A 358 -5.45 -5.52 20.86
CA LEU A 358 -4.98 -4.22 21.31
C LEU A 358 -3.46 -4.06 21.08
N HIS A 359 -2.67 -5.05 21.50
CA HIS A 359 -1.22 -5.03 21.30
C HIS A 359 -0.88 -5.06 19.81
N LEU A 360 -1.57 -5.93 19.07
CA LEU A 360 -1.38 -6.03 17.61
C LEU A 360 -1.76 -4.73 16.89
N SER A 361 -2.86 -4.07 17.27
CA SER A 361 -3.28 -2.81 16.68
C SER A 361 -2.26 -1.69 16.90
N ARG A 362 -1.72 -1.58 18.11
CA ARG A 362 -0.66 -0.62 18.46
C ARG A 362 0.61 -0.88 17.66
N ASN A 363 1.10 -2.11 17.65
CA ASN A 363 2.31 -2.49 16.91
C ASN A 363 2.14 -2.32 15.40
N ALA A 364 1.02 -2.74 14.85
CA ALA A 364 0.70 -2.56 13.44
C ALA A 364 0.29 -1.12 13.08
N ARG A 365 0.30 -0.15 14.01
CA ARG A 365 -0.08 1.25 13.79
C ARG A 365 -1.45 1.39 13.12
N THR A 366 -2.45 0.66 13.61
CA THR A 366 -3.83 0.71 13.14
C THR A 366 -4.79 0.79 14.32
N SER A 367 -6.07 1.07 14.10
CA SER A 367 -7.05 1.01 15.19
C SER A 367 -7.52 -0.42 15.41
N GLN A 368 -7.91 -0.73 16.66
CA GLN A 368 -8.52 -2.01 16.99
C GLN A 368 -9.78 -2.26 16.16
N GLN A 369 -10.61 -1.23 15.97
CA GLN A 369 -11.79 -1.29 15.10
C GLN A 369 -11.45 -1.75 13.67
N MET A 370 -10.29 -1.33 13.13
CA MET A 370 -9.84 -1.77 11.80
C MET A 370 -9.45 -3.26 11.80
N ILE A 371 -8.85 -3.74 12.90
CA ILE A 371 -8.58 -5.17 13.06
C ILE A 371 -9.90 -5.94 13.12
N ASP A 372 -10.82 -5.51 13.96
CA ASP A 372 -12.11 -6.17 14.14
C ASP A 372 -12.93 -6.18 12.84
N THR A 373 -12.98 -5.06 12.11
CA THR A 373 -13.76 -4.95 10.88
C THR A 373 -13.23 -5.80 9.73
N PHE A 374 -11.91 -5.91 9.57
CA PHE A 374 -11.32 -6.52 8.38
C PHE A 374 -10.72 -7.89 8.60
N TYR A 375 -10.44 -8.28 9.85
CA TYR A 375 -9.72 -9.51 10.15
C TYR A 375 -10.55 -10.49 10.99
N SER A 376 -11.43 -10.03 11.89
CA SER A 376 -12.26 -10.91 12.73
C SER A 376 -13.18 -11.80 11.90
N GLN A 377 -13.63 -11.34 10.73
CA GLN A 377 -14.47 -12.12 9.81
C GLN A 377 -13.75 -13.36 9.23
N HIS A 378 -12.43 -13.41 9.32
CA HIS A 378 -11.63 -14.57 8.88
C HIS A 378 -11.37 -15.57 10.03
N LEU A 379 -11.67 -15.19 11.26
CA LEU A 379 -11.52 -16.08 12.41
C LEU A 379 -12.69 -17.06 12.40
N THR A 380 -12.41 -18.33 12.17
CA THR A 380 -13.44 -19.37 12.24
C THR A 380 -13.74 -19.72 13.70
N THR A 381 -14.96 -20.22 13.95
CA THR A 381 -15.39 -20.68 15.28
C THR A 381 -14.43 -21.73 15.85
N ASP A 382 -13.88 -22.60 15.01
CA ASP A 382 -12.93 -23.63 15.44
C ASP A 382 -11.58 -23.04 15.89
N GLN A 383 -11.09 -21.99 15.20
CA GLN A 383 -9.88 -21.29 15.62
C GLN A 383 -10.08 -20.57 16.95
N VAL A 384 -11.27 -19.97 17.14
CA VAL A 384 -11.64 -19.30 18.39
C VAL A 384 -11.89 -20.31 19.52
N ARG A 385 -12.44 -21.50 19.20
CA ARG A 385 -12.71 -22.57 20.20
C ARG A 385 -11.48 -22.94 20.99
N VAL A 386 -10.35 -23.14 20.33
CA VAL A 386 -9.09 -23.50 21.01
C VAL A 386 -8.68 -22.43 22.03
N HIS A 387 -8.90 -21.16 21.72
CA HIS A 387 -8.57 -20.04 22.61
C HIS A 387 -9.59 -19.85 23.73
N LEU A 388 -10.88 -20.05 23.45
CA LEU A 388 -11.95 -19.98 24.46
C LEU A 388 -11.85 -21.11 25.51
N GLN A 389 -11.30 -22.26 25.14
CA GLN A 389 -11.11 -23.41 26.02
C GLN A 389 -9.77 -23.39 26.79
N ARG A 390 -8.88 -22.45 26.48
CA ARG A 390 -7.58 -22.33 27.14
C ARG A 390 -7.71 -21.49 28.40
N PHE A 391 -7.50 -22.12 29.56
CA PHE A 391 -7.30 -21.43 30.82
C PHE A 391 -5.79 -21.38 31.13
N GLU A 392 -5.25 -20.19 31.34
CA GLU A 392 -3.81 -19.95 31.59
C GLU A 392 -3.27 -20.81 32.76
N SER A 393 -4.10 -21.02 33.78
CA SER A 393 -3.78 -21.90 34.91
C SER A 393 -3.63 -23.37 34.57
N VAL A 394 -4.36 -23.85 33.54
CA VAL A 394 -4.31 -25.23 33.06
C VAL A 394 -3.07 -25.43 32.15
N GLU A 395 -2.73 -24.43 31.35
CA GLU A 395 -1.54 -24.50 30.50
C GLU A 395 -0.25 -24.48 31.34
N LYS A 396 -0.13 -23.59 32.32
CA LYS A 396 1.00 -23.57 33.25
C LYS A 396 1.17 -24.92 33.99
N LYS A 397 0.06 -25.53 34.46
CA LYS A 397 0.11 -26.86 35.07
C LYS A 397 0.57 -27.95 34.09
N LYS A 398 0.12 -27.90 32.83
CA LYS A 398 0.56 -28.85 31.79
C LYS A 398 2.05 -28.68 31.44
N GLU A 399 2.53 -27.44 31.32
CA GLU A 399 3.95 -27.15 31.07
C GLU A 399 4.83 -27.59 32.23
N GLU A 400 4.42 -27.34 33.47
CA GLU A 400 5.12 -27.84 34.66
C GLU A 400 5.15 -29.38 34.72
N GLN A 401 4.03 -30.02 34.41
CA GLN A 401 3.97 -31.50 34.37
C GLN A 401 4.85 -32.05 33.25
N LEU A 402 4.87 -31.41 32.07
CA LEU A 402 5.74 -31.82 30.96
C LEU A 402 7.21 -31.64 31.32
N LYS A 403 7.56 -30.52 31.96
CA LYS A 403 8.92 -30.26 32.44
C LYS A 403 9.37 -31.29 33.45
N LYS A 404 8.52 -31.60 34.45
CA LYS A 404 8.78 -32.68 35.43
C LYS A 404 8.93 -34.04 34.80
N ARG A 405 8.18 -34.37 33.73
CA ARG A 405 8.33 -35.63 32.97
C ARG A 405 9.65 -35.69 32.22
N LEU A 406 10.04 -34.61 31.55
CA LEU A 406 11.30 -34.48 30.82
C LEU A 406 12.51 -34.58 31.76
N ASP A 407 12.48 -33.94 32.90
CA ASP A 407 13.52 -33.98 33.90
C ASP A 407 13.65 -35.41 34.49
N LYS A 408 12.52 -36.10 34.75
CA LYS A 408 12.52 -37.49 35.17
C LYS A 408 13.07 -38.47 34.13
N GLN A 409 12.81 -38.22 32.83
CA GLN A 409 13.37 -38.99 31.74
C GLN A 409 14.91 -38.79 31.62
N LYS A 410 15.35 -37.55 31.72
CA LYS A 410 16.78 -37.23 31.74
C LYS A 410 17.53 -37.88 32.91
N LEU A 411 16.90 -37.87 34.10
CA LEU A 411 17.46 -38.48 35.30
C LEU A 411 17.63 -40.00 35.08
N LYS A 412 16.60 -40.70 34.58
CA LYS A 412 16.67 -42.13 34.25
C LYS A 412 17.71 -42.45 33.19
N GLU A 413 17.89 -41.56 32.21
CA GLU A 413 18.92 -41.78 31.17
C GLU A 413 20.36 -41.62 31.74
N ILE A 414 20.53 -40.69 32.68
CA ILE A 414 21.81 -40.51 33.40
C ILE A 414 22.08 -41.71 34.27
N GLU A 415 21.09 -42.18 35.05
CA GLU A 415 21.20 -43.36 35.91
C GLU A 415 21.59 -44.60 35.09
N ARG A 416 20.95 -44.83 33.93
CA ARG A 416 21.29 -45.91 33.00
C ARG A 416 22.72 -45.81 32.49
N LYS A 417 23.18 -44.63 32.10
CA LYS A 417 24.54 -44.38 31.65
C LYS A 417 25.58 -44.60 32.75
N VAL A 418 25.22 -44.30 34.01
CA VAL A 418 26.07 -44.54 35.17
C VAL A 418 26.17 -46.05 35.47
N GLU A 419 25.03 -46.77 35.45
CA GLU A 419 25.02 -48.22 35.62
C GLU A 419 25.81 -48.96 34.51
N GLU A 420 25.68 -48.55 33.27
CA GLU A 420 26.46 -49.10 32.15
C GLU A 420 27.97 -48.87 32.34
N LYS A 421 28.37 -47.67 32.84
CA LYS A 421 29.76 -47.38 33.16
C LYS A 421 30.28 -48.15 34.37
N MET A 422 29.42 -48.46 35.37
CA MET A 422 29.83 -49.29 36.54
C MET A 422 29.97 -50.74 36.15
N LYS A 423 29.09 -51.30 35.31
CA LYS A 423 29.19 -52.68 34.77
C LYS A 423 30.43 -52.90 33.91
N SER A 424 30.89 -51.89 33.18
CA SER A 424 32.11 -51.95 32.35
C SER A 424 33.42 -51.86 33.15
N LYS A 425 33.36 -51.51 34.46
CA LYS A 425 34.52 -51.39 35.34
C LYS A 425 34.71 -52.57 36.30
N THR A 426 33.86 -53.62 36.26
CA THR A 426 34.05 -54.83 37.12
C THR A 426 35.00 -55.77 36.42
N PRO A 427 36.18 -56.05 36.98
CA PRO A 427 37.14 -56.99 36.34
C PRO A 427 36.62 -58.42 36.49
N SER A 428 36.67 -59.16 35.35
CA SER A 428 36.41 -60.63 35.27
C SER A 428 37.30 -61.39 36.29
N LYS A 429 36.74 -62.06 37.27
CA LYS A 429 37.42 -62.99 38.13
C LYS A 429 37.86 -64.15 37.28
N THR A 430 39.18 -64.27 37.05
CA THR A 430 39.82 -65.39 36.44
C THR A 430 39.74 -66.56 37.43
N THR A 431 38.97 -67.57 37.10
CA THR A 431 38.91 -68.81 37.83
C THR A 431 40.10 -69.70 37.42
N THR A 432 41.12 -69.70 38.22
CA THR A 432 42.24 -70.65 38.06
C THR A 432 41.76 -72.03 38.47
N LYS A 433 41.60 -72.95 37.50
CA LYS A 433 41.45 -74.38 37.77
C LYS A 433 42.81 -74.93 38.15
N VAL A 434 42.94 -75.32 39.42
CA VAL A 434 44.05 -76.25 39.88
C VAL A 434 43.64 -77.68 39.55
N GLN A 435 44.43 -78.37 38.75
CA GLN A 435 44.36 -79.83 38.55
C GLN A 435 45.00 -80.54 39.75
N LYS A 436 44.30 -81.54 40.17
CA LYS A 436 44.88 -82.81 40.70
C LYS A 436 44.07 -83.95 40.10
#